data_8778dea7c3828541739fe00f5491072d
#
_entry.id   8778dea7c3828541739fe00f5491072d
#
_cell.length_a   1.000
_cell.length_b   1.000
_cell.length_c   1.000
_cell.angle_alpha   90.00
_cell.angle_beta   90.00
_cell.angle_gamma   90.00
#
_symmetry.space_group_name_H-M   'P 1'
#
loop_
_entity.id
_entity.type
_entity.pdbx_description
1 polymer ?
#
loop_
_entity_poly.entity_id
_entity_poly.type
_entity_poly.pdbx_seq_one_letter_code
_entity_poly.pdbx_strand_id
1 'polypeptide(L)'
;FKVMNPVLEQIELNTRRHFLKNCGVGLGAGALAQLLSPDAFGLNAPSNPLLPRKPHFSPKAKQVIYLHLTGSPPHLDLWDYKPELIKRSDQECPDEFIKGKEFAFTSGTPKLMGTPRKFSQHGKSGMWMSDAIPHLHEHADDLCVIKSMHTDQFNHAPAELFVHTGFSQPGRPSFGAWTTYGLGSVNQDLPGYVVLISSGTQPNGGKNSFSAGFIPSVYQGVQCRSKGDPVLYVSNPPGMDRSLRRA
;
A
#
# COMPACT_ATOMS: atom_id res chain seq x y z
N PHE A 1 -54.70 28.70 -0.35
CA PHE A 1 -53.65 29.62 -0.81
C PHE A 1 -52.90 30.11 0.40
N LYS A 2 -51.66 29.61 0.57
CA LYS A 2 -50.76 30.03 1.63
C LYS A 2 -50.14 31.37 1.16
N VAL A 3 -50.59 32.48 1.72
CA VAL A 3 -49.98 33.76 1.45
C VAL A 3 -48.57 33.74 2.01
N MET A 4 -47.60 33.55 1.16
CA MET A 4 -46.17 33.61 1.53
C MET A 4 -45.84 35.07 1.85
N ASN A 5 -45.17 35.29 2.97
CA ASN A 5 -44.78 36.63 3.40
C ASN A 5 -43.68 37.14 2.43
N PRO A 6 -43.94 38.25 1.68
CA PRO A 6 -42.99 38.74 0.68
C PRO A 6 -41.61 39.13 1.25
N VAL A 7 -41.54 39.42 2.54
CA VAL A 7 -40.29 39.72 3.24
C VAL A 7 -39.42 38.45 3.39
N LEU A 8 -40.03 37.29 3.68
CA LEU A 8 -39.34 36.02 3.77
C LEU A 8 -38.80 35.57 2.39
N GLU A 9 -39.62 35.78 1.35
CA GLU A 9 -39.18 35.46 -0.03
C GLU A 9 -38.01 36.35 -0.49
N GLN A 10 -38.05 37.62 -0.12
CA GLN A 10 -36.94 38.58 -0.38
C GLN A 10 -35.68 38.21 0.38
N ILE A 11 -35.81 37.74 1.62
CA ILE A 11 -34.68 37.27 2.44
C ILE A 11 -34.08 35.98 1.83
N GLU A 12 -34.91 35.02 1.40
CA GLU A 12 -34.40 33.81 0.75
C GLU A 12 -33.67 34.11 -0.55
N LEU A 13 -34.21 34.98 -1.39
CA LEU A 13 -33.57 35.39 -2.64
C LEU A 13 -32.27 36.16 -2.39
N ASN A 14 -32.22 37.02 -1.40
CA ASN A 14 -31.01 37.74 -1.03
C ASN A 14 -29.98 36.79 -0.44
N THR A 15 -30.38 35.79 0.35
CA THR A 15 -29.46 34.82 0.95
C THR A 15 -28.84 33.95 -0.12
N ARG A 16 -29.60 33.45 -1.11
CA ARG A 16 -29.08 32.66 -2.24
C ARG A 16 -28.15 33.49 -3.14
N ARG A 17 -28.52 34.72 -3.49
CA ARG A 17 -27.68 35.62 -4.26
C ARG A 17 -26.40 35.99 -3.51
N HIS A 18 -26.50 36.26 -2.21
CA HIS A 18 -25.35 36.58 -1.37
C HIS A 18 -24.41 35.40 -1.23
N PHE A 19 -24.95 34.21 -1.04
CA PHE A 19 -24.17 32.95 -1.03
C PHE A 19 -23.43 32.75 -2.35
N LEU A 20 -24.11 32.82 -3.49
CA LEU A 20 -23.47 32.60 -4.80
C LEU A 20 -22.45 33.70 -5.12
N LYS A 21 -22.74 34.96 -4.77
CA LYS A 21 -21.81 36.06 -4.96
C LYS A 21 -20.58 35.92 -4.07
N ASN A 22 -20.76 35.57 -2.81
CA ASN A 22 -19.66 35.38 -1.87
C ASN A 22 -18.84 34.12 -2.18
N CYS A 23 -19.48 33.02 -2.62
CA CYS A 23 -18.76 31.84 -3.12
C CYS A 23 -17.95 32.14 -4.38
N GLY A 24 -18.54 32.89 -5.33
CA GLY A 24 -17.81 33.31 -6.54
C GLY A 24 -16.62 34.21 -6.25
N VAL A 25 -16.80 35.19 -5.36
CA VAL A 25 -15.71 36.08 -4.93
C VAL A 25 -14.70 35.31 -4.07
N GLY A 26 -15.14 34.45 -3.16
CA GLY A 26 -14.24 33.67 -2.30
C GLY A 26 -13.41 32.67 -3.09
N LEU A 27 -14.00 31.93 -4.01
CA LEU A 27 -13.29 30.99 -4.88
C LEU A 27 -12.38 31.73 -5.87
N GLY A 28 -12.84 32.82 -6.47
CA GLY A 28 -12.05 33.64 -7.37
C GLY A 28 -10.87 34.31 -6.66
N ALA A 29 -11.09 34.88 -5.47
CA ALA A 29 -10.03 35.47 -4.66
C ALA A 29 -9.04 34.41 -4.17
N GLY A 30 -9.50 33.22 -3.77
CA GLY A 30 -8.64 32.10 -3.40
C GLY A 30 -7.79 31.60 -4.57
N ALA A 31 -8.40 31.45 -5.75
CA ALA A 31 -7.67 31.10 -6.97
C ALA A 31 -6.67 32.18 -7.38
N LEU A 32 -7.05 33.46 -7.31
CA LEU A 32 -6.17 34.58 -7.62
C LEU A 32 -5.04 34.70 -6.59
N ALA A 33 -5.31 34.52 -5.30
CA ALA A 33 -4.29 34.54 -4.25
C ALA A 33 -3.29 33.40 -4.46
N GLN A 34 -3.74 32.21 -4.85
CA GLN A 34 -2.84 31.11 -5.23
C GLN A 34 -2.02 31.43 -6.47
N LEU A 35 -2.63 32.03 -7.50
CA LEU A 35 -1.92 32.44 -8.71
C LEU A 35 -0.93 33.59 -8.48
N LEU A 36 -1.20 34.47 -7.51
CA LEU A 36 -0.32 35.57 -7.13
C LEU A 36 0.70 35.21 -6.04
N SER A 37 0.58 34.03 -5.44
CA SER A 37 1.57 33.56 -4.47
C SER A 37 2.91 33.26 -5.17
N PRO A 38 4.06 33.53 -4.55
CA PRO A 38 5.36 33.15 -5.07
C PRO A 38 5.45 31.65 -5.36
N ASP A 39 4.72 30.82 -4.59
CA ASP A 39 4.66 29.36 -4.76
C ASP A 39 3.91 28.93 -6.04
N ALA A 40 2.91 29.70 -6.48
CA ALA A 40 2.17 29.43 -7.73
C ALA A 40 3.04 29.64 -8.97
N PHE A 41 4.01 30.55 -8.92
CA PHE A 41 4.98 30.77 -9.99
C PHE A 41 6.24 29.90 -9.85
N GLY A 42 6.26 28.95 -8.90
CA GLY A 42 7.41 28.06 -8.71
C GLY A 42 8.65 28.76 -8.13
N LEU A 43 8.53 30.01 -7.69
CA LEU A 43 9.66 30.77 -7.16
C LEU A 43 10.16 30.23 -5.81
N ASN A 44 9.28 29.57 -5.04
CA ASN A 44 9.60 28.89 -3.79
C ASN A 44 9.29 27.38 -3.84
N ALA A 45 9.05 26.83 -5.02
CA ALA A 45 8.89 25.37 -5.14
C ALA A 45 10.16 24.72 -4.62
N PRO A 46 10.08 23.75 -3.69
CA PRO A 46 11.27 23.03 -3.26
C PRO A 46 11.95 22.47 -4.49
N SER A 47 13.21 22.77 -4.70
CA SER A 47 13.98 22.43 -5.90
C SER A 47 13.93 20.94 -6.23
N ASN A 48 13.64 20.08 -5.24
CA ASN A 48 13.40 18.66 -5.39
C ASN A 48 12.48 18.15 -4.27
N PRO A 49 11.26 17.63 -4.60
CA PRO A 49 10.32 17.08 -3.60
C PRO A 49 10.83 15.82 -2.89
N LEU A 50 11.88 15.19 -3.43
CA LEU A 50 12.51 14.00 -2.87
C LEU A 50 13.67 14.30 -1.92
N LEU A 51 13.99 15.57 -1.64
CA LEU A 51 15.04 15.90 -0.68
C LEU A 51 14.76 15.27 0.69
N PRO A 52 15.80 14.79 1.40
CA PRO A 52 15.67 14.23 2.73
C PRO A 52 15.00 15.19 3.69
N ARG A 53 14.07 14.66 4.47
CA ARG A 53 13.33 15.41 5.49
C ARG A 53 13.71 14.90 6.88
N LYS A 54 13.73 15.83 7.84
CA LYS A 54 14.00 15.47 9.23
C LYS A 54 12.86 14.59 9.77
N PRO A 55 13.14 13.37 10.24
CA PRO A 55 12.13 12.52 10.85
C PRO A 55 11.69 13.08 12.22
N HIS A 56 10.47 12.75 12.65
CA HIS A 56 9.95 13.13 13.98
C HIS A 56 10.70 12.46 15.14
N PHE A 57 11.22 11.27 14.88
CA PHE A 57 11.98 10.47 15.86
C PHE A 57 13.34 10.10 15.27
N SER A 58 14.33 9.88 16.12
CA SER A 58 15.66 9.41 15.68
C SER A 58 15.53 8.07 14.95
N PRO A 59 15.93 7.99 13.67
CA PRO A 59 15.78 6.76 12.90
C PRO A 59 16.79 5.71 13.36
N LYS A 60 16.33 4.48 13.50
CA LYS A 60 17.20 3.31 13.73
C LYS A 60 17.54 2.58 12.43
N ALA A 61 16.64 2.60 11.47
CA ALA A 61 16.82 2.00 10.15
C ALA A 61 17.10 3.08 9.10
N LYS A 62 18.00 2.78 8.18
CA LYS A 62 18.34 3.65 7.02
C LYS A 62 17.64 3.21 5.74
N GLN A 63 17.26 1.95 5.66
CA GLN A 63 16.66 1.32 4.48
C GLN A 63 15.58 0.33 4.92
N VAL A 64 14.57 0.15 4.08
CA VAL A 64 13.51 -0.83 4.28
C VAL A 64 13.45 -1.72 3.04
N ILE A 65 13.49 -3.02 3.24
CA ILE A 65 13.23 -4.02 2.21
C ILE A 65 11.92 -4.73 2.59
N TYR A 66 10.90 -4.57 1.75
CA TYR A 66 9.61 -5.22 1.94
C TYR A 66 9.49 -6.41 0.98
N LEU A 67 9.44 -7.63 1.52
CA LEU A 67 9.28 -8.86 0.76
C LEU A 67 7.82 -9.27 0.79
N HIS A 68 7.11 -9.07 -0.32
CA HIS A 68 5.73 -9.50 -0.48
C HIS A 68 5.68 -10.86 -1.17
N LEU A 69 5.13 -11.84 -0.50
CA LEU A 69 4.94 -13.19 -1.03
C LEU A 69 3.54 -13.31 -1.60
N THR A 70 3.39 -13.04 -2.89
CA THR A 70 2.11 -13.13 -3.60
C THR A 70 1.54 -14.54 -3.52
N GLY A 71 0.23 -14.65 -3.29
CA GLY A 71 -0.44 -15.93 -3.09
C GLY A 71 -0.35 -16.45 -1.66
N SER A 72 0.42 -15.79 -0.81
CA SER A 72 0.50 -16.01 0.65
C SER A 72 0.72 -17.47 1.05
N PRO A 73 1.98 -17.89 1.24
CA PRO A 73 2.25 -19.24 1.74
C PRO A 73 1.57 -19.43 3.10
N PRO A 74 1.02 -20.60 3.39
CA PRO A 74 0.23 -20.81 4.60
C PRO A 74 1.10 -20.67 5.85
N HIS A 75 0.71 -19.78 6.75
CA HIS A 75 1.41 -19.53 8.01
C HIS A 75 1.49 -20.77 8.90
N LEU A 76 0.51 -21.67 8.77
CA LEU A 76 0.48 -22.98 9.46
C LEU A 76 1.60 -23.91 9.02
N ASP A 77 2.15 -23.74 7.83
CA ASP A 77 3.27 -24.51 7.32
C ASP A 77 4.64 -23.86 7.62
N LEU A 78 4.67 -22.64 8.16
CA LEU A 78 5.90 -21.86 8.34
C LEU A 78 6.21 -21.52 9.80
N TRP A 79 5.27 -20.83 10.47
CA TRP A 79 5.53 -20.16 11.75
C TRP A 79 4.56 -20.52 12.87
N ASP A 80 3.36 -20.95 12.51
CA ASP A 80 2.27 -21.12 13.47
C ASP A 80 1.99 -22.59 13.75
N TYR A 81 2.80 -23.19 14.61
CA TYR A 81 2.69 -24.58 15.02
C TYR A 81 1.38 -24.85 15.78
N LYS A 82 0.52 -25.69 15.22
CA LYS A 82 -0.79 -26.08 15.77
C LYS A 82 -0.89 -27.60 15.97
N PRO A 83 -0.33 -28.16 17.05
CA PRO A 83 -0.34 -29.62 17.27
C PRO A 83 -1.75 -30.23 17.34
N GLU A 84 -2.73 -29.51 17.89
CA GLU A 84 -4.10 -29.99 17.94
C GLU A 84 -4.74 -30.06 16.53
N LEU A 85 -4.41 -29.12 15.64
CA LEU A 85 -4.89 -29.18 14.28
C LEU A 85 -4.29 -30.36 13.51
N ILE A 86 -3.03 -30.69 13.78
CA ILE A 86 -2.36 -31.86 13.18
C ILE A 86 -3.05 -33.17 13.64
N LYS A 87 -3.35 -33.30 14.93
CA LYS A 87 -4.05 -34.47 15.47
C LYS A 87 -5.46 -34.66 14.92
N ARG A 88 -6.11 -33.55 14.56
CA ARG A 88 -7.49 -33.57 14.04
C ARG A 88 -7.53 -33.46 12.51
N SER A 89 -6.42 -33.58 11.85
CA SER A 89 -6.38 -33.56 10.37
C SER A 89 -7.32 -34.60 9.78
N ASP A 90 -8.01 -34.26 8.70
CA ASP A 90 -9.05 -35.03 8.01
C ASP A 90 -10.37 -35.27 8.79
N GLN A 91 -10.49 -34.81 10.02
CA GLN A 91 -11.77 -34.79 10.74
C GLN A 91 -12.67 -33.67 10.20
N GLU A 92 -13.97 -33.85 10.27
CA GLU A 92 -14.93 -32.76 9.97
C GLU A 92 -14.74 -31.59 10.93
N CYS A 93 -14.87 -30.38 10.38
CA CYS A 93 -14.77 -29.17 11.16
C CYS A 93 -15.98 -29.09 12.12
N PRO A 94 -15.78 -28.91 13.44
CA PRO A 94 -16.88 -28.76 14.37
C PRO A 94 -17.80 -27.60 14.02
N ASP A 95 -19.11 -27.80 14.18
CA ASP A 95 -20.15 -26.80 13.85
C ASP A 95 -19.92 -25.45 14.53
N GLU A 96 -19.34 -25.44 15.73
CA GLU A 96 -19.05 -24.20 16.47
C GLU A 96 -18.14 -23.22 15.72
N PHE A 97 -17.29 -23.71 14.81
CA PHE A 97 -16.40 -22.89 13.99
C PHE A 97 -17.01 -22.43 12.67
N ILE A 98 -18.04 -23.14 12.17
CA ILE A 98 -18.59 -22.91 10.83
C ILE A 98 -20.03 -22.41 10.86
N LYS A 99 -20.77 -22.61 11.96
CA LYS A 99 -22.17 -22.21 12.08
C LYS A 99 -22.36 -20.72 11.84
N GLY A 100 -23.20 -20.37 10.88
CA GLY A 100 -23.50 -18.99 10.51
C GLY A 100 -22.40 -18.30 9.70
N LYS A 101 -21.40 -19.03 9.20
CA LYS A 101 -20.38 -18.51 8.30
C LYS A 101 -20.58 -19.07 6.90
N GLU A 102 -20.45 -18.22 5.91
CA GLU A 102 -20.41 -18.58 4.49
C GLU A 102 -18.96 -18.54 4.00
N PHE A 103 -18.54 -19.61 3.31
CA PHE A 103 -17.20 -19.71 2.73
C PHE A 103 -17.32 -19.59 1.21
N ALA A 104 -16.59 -18.64 0.63
CA ALA A 104 -16.73 -18.25 -0.77
C ALA A 104 -16.46 -19.37 -1.80
N PHE A 105 -15.67 -20.39 -1.44
CA PHE A 105 -15.23 -21.42 -2.39
C PHE A 105 -15.37 -22.85 -1.86
N THR A 106 -16.06 -23.05 -0.75
CA THR A 106 -16.29 -24.37 -0.16
C THR A 106 -17.78 -24.68 -0.09
N SER A 107 -18.16 -25.89 -0.50
CA SER A 107 -19.50 -26.44 -0.32
C SER A 107 -19.45 -27.59 0.68
N GLY A 108 -20.47 -27.69 1.53
CA GLY A 108 -20.57 -28.73 2.56
C GLY A 108 -19.69 -28.44 3.80
N THR A 109 -19.59 -29.41 4.71
CA THR A 109 -18.76 -29.29 5.92
C THR A 109 -17.30 -29.48 5.54
N PRO A 110 -16.44 -28.46 5.77
CA PRO A 110 -15.01 -28.58 5.47
C PRO A 110 -14.33 -29.53 6.47
N LYS A 111 -13.27 -30.18 6.03
CA LYS A 111 -12.38 -30.95 6.91
C LYS A 111 -11.27 -30.05 7.48
N LEU A 112 -10.82 -30.40 8.67
CA LEU A 112 -9.64 -29.79 9.27
C LEU A 112 -8.38 -30.26 8.54
N MET A 113 -7.44 -29.36 8.31
CA MET A 113 -6.19 -29.65 7.63
C MET A 113 -5.01 -29.22 8.50
N GLY A 114 -4.28 -30.20 9.02
CA GLY A 114 -3.01 -29.99 9.69
C GLY A 114 -1.85 -29.87 8.71
N THR A 115 -0.75 -29.34 9.16
CA THR A 115 0.46 -29.24 8.36
C THR A 115 1.19 -30.58 8.25
N PRO A 116 1.72 -30.94 7.07
CA PRO A 116 2.61 -32.09 6.92
C PRO A 116 4.07 -31.76 7.34
N ARG A 117 4.36 -30.51 7.67
CA ARG A 117 5.70 -30.03 8.00
C ARG A 117 6.11 -30.40 9.42
N LYS A 118 7.42 -30.58 9.60
CA LYS A 118 8.01 -30.78 10.93
C LYS A 118 8.41 -29.44 11.53
N PHE A 119 8.07 -29.26 12.80
CA PHE A 119 8.40 -28.07 13.56
C PHE A 119 9.43 -28.35 14.64
N SER A 120 10.33 -27.43 14.84
CA SER A 120 11.30 -27.42 15.96
C SER A 120 11.48 -26.02 16.49
N GLN A 121 11.97 -25.91 17.72
CA GLN A 121 12.26 -24.63 18.34
C GLN A 121 13.68 -24.18 17.99
N HIS A 122 13.82 -22.89 17.67
CA HIS A 122 15.09 -22.27 17.27
C HIS A 122 15.35 -20.98 18.05
N GLY A 123 16.63 -20.62 18.15
CA GLY A 123 17.09 -19.45 18.86
C GLY A 123 16.91 -19.53 20.37
N LYS A 124 17.36 -18.49 21.07
CA LYS A 124 17.14 -18.31 22.53
C LYS A 124 15.69 -18.01 22.86
N SER A 125 14.97 -17.40 21.87
CA SER A 125 13.53 -17.12 21.97
C SER A 125 12.66 -18.38 21.98
N GLY A 126 13.19 -19.53 21.55
CA GLY A 126 12.43 -20.77 21.41
C GLY A 126 11.33 -20.69 20.33
N MET A 127 11.54 -19.89 19.29
CA MET A 127 10.57 -19.70 18.22
C MET A 127 10.31 -21.00 17.47
N TRP A 128 9.03 -21.39 17.35
CA TRP A 128 8.64 -22.53 16.50
C TRP A 128 8.75 -22.17 15.02
N MET A 129 9.52 -22.95 14.28
CA MET A 129 9.75 -22.79 12.86
C MET A 129 9.70 -24.15 12.18
N SER A 130 9.19 -24.17 10.94
CA SER A 130 9.07 -25.41 10.18
C SER A 130 10.32 -25.70 9.35
N ASP A 131 10.43 -26.96 8.91
CA ASP A 131 11.47 -27.42 7.97
C ASP A 131 11.36 -26.81 6.56
N ALA A 132 10.30 -26.06 6.27
CA ALA A 132 10.12 -25.36 5.00
C ALA A 132 10.99 -24.10 4.88
N ILE A 133 11.50 -23.56 5.99
CA ILE A 133 12.27 -22.30 6.04
C ILE A 133 13.63 -22.50 6.75
N PRO A 134 14.45 -23.49 6.34
CA PRO A 134 15.65 -23.87 7.09
C PRO A 134 16.69 -22.74 7.22
N HIS A 135 16.81 -21.88 6.20
CA HIS A 135 17.77 -20.78 6.20
C HIS A 135 17.42 -19.64 7.17
N LEU A 136 16.17 -19.60 7.66
CA LEU A 136 15.75 -18.62 8.66
C LEU A 136 15.97 -19.09 10.11
N HIS A 137 16.28 -20.37 10.32
CA HIS A 137 16.47 -20.94 11.65
C HIS A 137 17.61 -20.23 12.41
N GLU A 138 18.67 -19.87 11.72
CA GLU A 138 19.84 -19.18 12.30
C GLU A 138 19.51 -17.75 12.73
N HIS A 139 18.46 -17.17 12.16
CA HIS A 139 18.00 -15.81 12.42
C HIS A 139 16.77 -15.74 13.36
N ALA A 140 16.44 -16.84 14.03
CA ALA A 140 15.23 -16.90 14.88
C ALA A 140 15.17 -15.77 15.93
N ASP A 141 16.31 -15.38 16.50
CA ASP A 141 16.39 -14.31 17.51
C ASP A 141 16.37 -12.90 16.91
N ASP A 142 16.58 -12.77 15.61
CA ASP A 142 16.51 -11.50 14.86
C ASP A 142 15.11 -11.22 14.31
N LEU A 143 14.20 -12.20 14.39
CA LEU A 143 12.87 -12.13 13.80
C LEU A 143 11.80 -11.73 14.81
N CYS A 144 10.86 -10.91 14.37
CA CYS A 144 9.61 -10.63 15.09
C CYS A 144 8.44 -11.13 14.25
N VAL A 145 7.77 -12.20 14.71
CA VAL A 145 6.64 -12.82 14.01
C VAL A 145 5.33 -12.38 14.63
N ILE A 146 4.50 -11.66 13.86
CA ILE A 146 3.20 -11.16 14.32
C ILE A 146 2.11 -12.15 13.86
N LYS A 147 1.75 -13.11 14.74
CA LYS A 147 0.78 -14.17 14.44
C LYS A 147 -0.68 -13.73 14.51
N SER A 148 -0.96 -12.55 15.05
CA SER A 148 -2.30 -12.00 15.23
C SER A 148 -2.80 -11.15 14.06
N MET A 149 -2.04 -11.05 12.97
CA MET A 149 -2.47 -10.35 11.77
C MET A 149 -3.67 -11.05 11.13
N HIS A 150 -4.71 -10.29 10.81
CA HIS A 150 -5.89 -10.79 10.10
C HIS A 150 -6.45 -9.74 9.17
N THR A 151 -7.31 -10.14 8.25
CA THR A 151 -8.04 -9.25 7.35
C THR A 151 -9.44 -9.83 7.08
N ASP A 152 -10.41 -8.96 6.84
CA ASP A 152 -11.75 -9.34 6.37
C ASP A 152 -11.78 -9.59 4.85
N GLN A 153 -10.67 -9.35 4.16
CA GLN A 153 -10.56 -9.54 2.72
C GLN A 153 -10.16 -10.98 2.41
N PHE A 154 -11.10 -11.78 1.92
CA PHE A 154 -10.85 -13.19 1.57
C PHE A 154 -10.19 -13.38 0.20
N ASN A 155 -10.29 -12.39 -0.70
CA ASN A 155 -9.71 -12.44 -2.04
C ASN A 155 -8.32 -11.78 -2.06
N HIS A 156 -7.40 -12.35 -2.85
CA HIS A 156 -6.01 -11.88 -2.93
C HIS A 156 -5.88 -10.41 -3.30
N ALA A 157 -6.54 -9.93 -4.36
CA ALA A 157 -6.37 -8.56 -4.85
C ALA A 157 -6.75 -7.48 -3.81
N PRO A 158 -7.93 -7.49 -3.19
CA PRO A 158 -8.26 -6.52 -2.15
C PRO A 158 -7.43 -6.71 -0.88
N ALA A 159 -7.04 -7.94 -0.52
CA ALA A 159 -6.18 -8.20 0.64
C ALA A 159 -4.75 -7.64 0.42
N GLU A 160 -4.18 -7.84 -0.77
CA GLU A 160 -2.88 -7.26 -1.13
C GLU A 160 -2.93 -5.73 -1.13
N LEU A 161 -3.98 -5.13 -1.70
CA LEU A 161 -4.16 -3.68 -1.64
C LEU A 161 -4.25 -3.21 -0.19
N PHE A 162 -4.98 -3.92 0.65
CA PHE A 162 -5.13 -3.57 2.06
C PHE A 162 -3.79 -3.58 2.80
N VAL A 163 -2.97 -4.60 2.62
CA VAL A 163 -1.65 -4.69 3.29
C VAL A 163 -0.66 -3.65 2.76
N HIS A 164 -0.76 -3.27 1.48
CA HIS A 164 0.14 -2.28 0.87
C HIS A 164 -0.26 -0.83 1.11
N THR A 165 -1.56 -0.54 1.22
CA THR A 165 -2.10 0.84 1.21
C THR A 165 -2.96 1.18 2.42
N GLY A 166 -3.31 0.19 3.26
CA GLY A 166 -4.28 0.34 4.35
C GLY A 166 -5.74 0.43 3.88
N PHE A 167 -6.00 0.09 2.60
CA PHE A 167 -7.36 0.12 2.05
C PHE A 167 -7.53 -0.93 0.95
N SER A 168 -8.67 -1.59 0.91
CA SER A 168 -8.92 -2.71 -0.01
C SER A 168 -9.26 -2.31 -1.46
N GLN A 169 -9.45 -1.01 -1.72
CA GLN A 169 -9.75 -0.46 -3.04
C GLN A 169 -8.57 0.37 -3.57
N PRO A 170 -8.40 0.48 -4.89
CA PRO A 170 -7.38 1.34 -5.50
C PRO A 170 -7.52 2.81 -5.13
N GLY A 171 -6.45 3.59 -5.28
CA GLY A 171 -6.45 5.04 -5.17
C GLY A 171 -5.73 5.61 -3.95
N ARG A 172 -5.36 4.77 -2.98
CA ARG A 172 -4.53 5.22 -1.83
C ARG A 172 -3.04 4.98 -2.07
N PRO A 173 -2.18 5.85 -1.51
CA PRO A 173 -0.74 5.67 -1.61
C PRO A 173 -0.28 4.40 -0.90
N SER A 174 0.67 3.72 -1.51
CA SER A 174 1.31 2.55 -0.90
C SER A 174 2.26 2.94 0.23
N PHE A 175 2.63 1.96 1.06
CA PHE A 175 3.58 2.14 2.15
C PHE A 175 4.89 2.80 1.69
N GLY A 176 5.48 2.34 0.58
CA GLY A 176 6.70 2.93 0.04
C GLY A 176 6.51 4.36 -0.47
N ALA A 177 5.35 4.66 -1.06
CA ALA A 177 5.01 6.02 -1.48
C ALA A 177 4.87 6.97 -0.27
N TRP A 178 4.21 6.55 0.80
CA TRP A 178 4.12 7.30 2.04
C TRP A 178 5.48 7.51 2.71
N THR A 179 6.33 6.48 2.72
CA THR A 179 7.68 6.58 3.28
C THR A 179 8.51 7.61 2.52
N THR A 180 8.49 7.56 1.18
CA THR A 180 9.22 8.52 0.34
C THR A 180 8.63 9.93 0.44
N TYR A 181 7.30 10.07 0.53
CA TYR A 181 6.64 11.34 0.75
C TYR A 181 7.04 11.97 2.09
N GLY A 182 7.05 11.19 3.17
CA GLY A 182 7.34 11.67 4.51
C GLY A 182 8.81 11.96 4.78
N LEU A 183 9.72 11.13 4.28
CA LEU A 183 11.13 11.16 4.63
C LEU A 183 12.04 11.64 3.49
N GLY A 184 11.55 11.63 2.26
CA GLY A 184 12.38 11.88 1.08
C GLY A 184 13.32 10.72 0.79
N SER A 185 14.38 11.00 0.04
CA SER A 185 15.45 10.04 -0.30
C SER A 185 16.81 10.67 -0.08
N VAL A 186 17.73 9.93 0.49
CA VAL A 186 19.14 10.36 0.64
C VAL A 186 19.81 10.38 -0.73
N ASN A 187 19.49 9.39 -1.59
CA ASN A 187 20.01 9.34 -2.94
C ASN A 187 19.13 10.18 -3.87
N GLN A 188 19.73 11.13 -4.57
CA GLN A 188 19.04 12.04 -5.49
C GLN A 188 19.12 11.58 -6.96
N ASP A 189 19.98 10.60 -7.26
CA ASP A 189 20.20 10.11 -8.62
C ASP A 189 19.43 8.82 -8.91
N LEU A 190 18.91 8.16 -7.87
CA LEU A 190 18.12 6.93 -7.97
C LEU A 190 16.74 7.10 -7.33
N PRO A 191 15.74 6.34 -7.79
CA PRO A 191 14.41 6.36 -7.17
C PRO A 191 14.49 6.00 -5.68
N GLY A 192 13.79 6.78 -4.84
CA GLY A 192 13.68 6.51 -3.40
C GLY A 192 12.83 5.29 -3.08
N TYR A 193 11.98 4.87 -4.03
CA TYR A 193 11.13 3.70 -3.90
C TYR A 193 11.26 2.81 -5.16
N VAL A 194 11.92 1.68 -5.01
CA VAL A 194 12.15 0.70 -6.07
C VAL A 194 11.29 -0.53 -5.86
N VAL A 195 10.72 -1.04 -6.94
CA VAL A 195 9.90 -2.26 -6.95
C VAL A 195 10.53 -3.30 -7.85
N LEU A 196 10.83 -4.47 -7.29
CA LEU A 196 11.35 -5.61 -8.02
C LEU A 196 10.27 -6.70 -8.06
N ILE A 197 9.93 -7.17 -9.26
CA ILE A 197 8.98 -8.26 -9.45
C ILE A 197 9.74 -9.49 -9.93
N SER A 198 9.78 -10.52 -9.09
CA SER A 198 10.36 -11.80 -9.44
C SER A 198 9.39 -12.62 -10.32
N SER A 199 9.91 -13.55 -11.09
CA SER A 199 9.15 -14.49 -11.95
C SER A 199 8.22 -13.87 -13.02
N GLY A 200 8.18 -12.55 -13.19
CA GLY A 200 7.38 -11.88 -14.23
C GLY A 200 5.87 -11.80 -13.94
N THR A 201 5.41 -12.34 -12.82
CA THR A 201 3.99 -12.28 -12.43
C THR A 201 3.76 -11.05 -11.54
N GLN A 202 2.82 -10.20 -11.95
CA GLN A 202 2.41 -9.05 -11.15
C GLN A 202 1.65 -9.52 -9.90
N PRO A 203 1.72 -8.76 -8.78
CA PRO A 203 0.84 -8.99 -7.64
C PRO A 203 -0.63 -8.86 -8.08
N ASN A 204 -1.56 -9.55 -7.40
CA ASN A 204 -2.98 -9.51 -7.78
C ASN A 204 -3.60 -8.10 -7.66
N GLY A 205 -3.10 -7.27 -6.74
CA GLY A 205 -3.44 -5.85 -6.65
C GLY A 205 -2.85 -4.99 -7.79
N GLY A 206 -2.01 -5.58 -8.66
CA GLY A 206 -1.37 -4.93 -9.79
C GLY A 206 -0.49 -3.75 -9.37
N LYS A 207 -0.37 -2.77 -10.27
CA LYS A 207 0.40 -1.55 -10.03
C LYS A 207 -0.13 -0.70 -8.88
N ASN A 208 -1.39 -0.88 -8.47
CA ASN A 208 -1.96 -0.16 -7.34
C ASN A 208 -1.27 -0.50 -6.01
N SER A 209 -0.66 -1.70 -5.90
CA SER A 209 0.08 -2.13 -4.72
C SER A 209 1.34 -1.29 -4.44
N PHE A 210 1.84 -0.54 -5.42
CA PHE A 210 3.01 0.34 -5.29
C PHE A 210 2.80 1.73 -5.90
N SER A 211 1.54 2.15 -6.06
CA SER A 211 1.18 3.45 -6.61
C SER A 211 1.32 4.59 -5.60
N ALA A 212 1.41 5.81 -6.12
CA ALA A 212 1.34 7.03 -5.34
C ALA A 212 -0.10 7.39 -4.91
N GLY A 213 -1.13 6.71 -5.46
CA GLY A 213 -2.53 7.03 -5.17
C GLY A 213 -2.85 8.50 -5.43
N PHE A 214 -3.31 9.21 -4.39
CA PHE A 214 -3.68 10.63 -4.48
C PHE A 214 -2.53 11.61 -4.18
N ILE A 215 -1.33 11.13 -3.78
CA ILE A 215 -0.15 12.00 -3.65
C ILE A 215 0.59 12.10 -5.00
N PRO A 216 1.48 13.10 -5.18
CA PRO A 216 2.18 13.28 -6.46
C PRO A 216 2.92 12.04 -6.95
N SER A 217 2.87 11.79 -8.25
CA SER A 217 3.43 10.59 -8.89
C SER A 217 4.94 10.43 -8.74
N VAL A 218 5.66 11.49 -8.36
CA VAL A 218 7.10 11.43 -8.03
C VAL A 218 7.42 10.48 -6.88
N TYR A 219 6.44 10.17 -6.03
CA TYR A 219 6.58 9.24 -4.91
C TYR A 219 6.17 7.79 -5.25
N GLN A 220 5.77 7.54 -6.49
CA GLN A 220 5.37 6.21 -6.93
C GLN A 220 6.56 5.26 -6.97
N GLY A 221 6.31 3.97 -6.69
CA GLY A 221 7.30 2.92 -6.84
C GLY A 221 7.74 2.75 -8.29
N VAL A 222 9.05 2.77 -8.52
CA VAL A 222 9.64 2.56 -9.84
C VAL A 222 9.92 1.08 -10.00
N GLN A 223 9.18 0.46 -10.92
CA GLN A 223 9.34 -0.96 -11.21
C GLN A 223 10.58 -1.17 -12.08
N CYS A 224 11.54 -1.92 -11.56
CA CYS A 224 12.72 -2.35 -12.30
C CYS A 224 12.51 -3.75 -12.89
N ARG A 225 13.03 -3.96 -14.07
CA ARG A 225 13.00 -5.24 -14.79
C ARG A 225 14.24 -6.06 -14.47
N SER A 226 14.08 -7.37 -14.41
CA SER A 226 15.18 -8.32 -14.19
C SER A 226 15.98 -8.63 -15.48
N LYS A 227 15.43 -8.28 -16.66
CA LYS A 227 16.07 -8.51 -17.96
C LYS A 227 15.89 -7.29 -18.88
N GLY A 228 16.90 -6.98 -19.69
CA GLY A 228 16.92 -5.80 -20.57
C GLY A 228 17.17 -4.51 -19.78
N ASP A 229 16.70 -3.38 -20.32
CA ASP A 229 16.80 -2.09 -19.63
C ASP A 229 16.08 -2.15 -18.29
N PRO A 230 16.72 -1.82 -17.17
CA PRO A 230 16.12 -1.90 -15.84
C PRO A 230 14.83 -1.08 -15.74
N VAL A 231 14.79 0.08 -16.36
CA VAL A 231 13.64 0.97 -16.46
C VAL A 231 13.32 1.22 -17.91
N LEU A 232 12.05 1.08 -18.28
CA LEU A 232 11.61 1.32 -19.65
C LEU A 232 11.70 2.80 -20.04
N TYR A 233 12.02 3.04 -21.30
CA TYR A 233 12.03 4.38 -21.92
C TYR A 233 13.03 5.38 -21.32
N VAL A 234 14.05 4.90 -20.62
CA VAL A 234 15.16 5.74 -20.13
C VAL A 234 16.23 5.91 -21.22
N SER A 235 16.50 4.86 -21.97
CA SER A 235 17.38 4.90 -23.15
C SER A 235 16.66 5.52 -24.36
N ASN A 236 17.41 6.25 -25.16
CA ASN A 236 16.88 6.77 -26.41
C ASN A 236 16.73 5.64 -27.44
N PRO A 237 15.67 5.64 -28.28
CA PRO A 237 15.57 4.74 -29.41
C PRO A 237 16.78 4.92 -30.37
N PRO A 238 17.14 3.90 -31.12
CA PRO A 238 18.18 4.02 -32.14
C PRO A 238 17.90 5.19 -33.09
N GLY A 239 18.91 6.05 -33.29
CA GLY A 239 18.79 7.24 -34.16
C GLY A 239 18.24 8.51 -33.47
N MET A 240 17.89 8.43 -32.17
CA MET A 240 17.45 9.60 -31.40
C MET A 240 18.52 10.00 -30.38
N ASP A 241 19.05 11.21 -30.52
CA ASP A 241 19.97 11.78 -29.54
C ASP A 241 19.25 12.64 -28.48
N ARG A 242 20.04 13.17 -27.51
CA ARG A 242 19.47 14.00 -26.43
C ARG A 242 18.92 15.36 -26.93
N SER A 243 19.42 15.87 -28.05
CA SER A 243 18.96 17.16 -28.61
C SER A 243 17.58 17.00 -29.23
N LEU A 244 17.36 15.94 -30.02
CA LEU A 244 16.07 15.60 -30.61
C LEU A 244 14.98 15.30 -29.55
N ARG A 245 15.36 14.83 -28.38
CA ARG A 245 14.40 14.53 -27.28
C ARG A 245 13.97 15.80 -26.52
N ARG A 246 14.70 16.89 -26.64
CA ARG A 246 14.39 18.16 -25.95
C ARG A 246 13.66 19.19 -26.84
N ALA A 247 13.56 18.92 -28.11
CA ALA A 247 12.77 19.67 -29.08
C ALA A 247 11.31 19.22 -29.07
#